data_05f2f7940ccfd30c7bf599ecf95f41e3
#
_entry.id   05f2f7940ccfd30c7bf599ecf95f41e3
#
_cell.length_a   1.000
_cell.length_b   1.000
_cell.length_c   1.000
_cell.angle_alpha   90.00
_cell.angle_beta   90.00
_cell.angle_gamma   90.00
#
_symmetry.space_group_name_H-M   'P 1'
#
loop_
_entity.id
_entity.type
_entity.pdbx_description
1 polymer ?
#
loop_
_entity_poly.entity_id
_entity_poly.type
_entity_poly.pdbx_seq_one_letter_code
_entity_poly.pdbx_strand_id
1 'polypeptide(L)'
;AMGIHTCLDTSGYLGAHADDEMLDDVDLVLLDIKSGDPQTYKHVTGRELAPTIEFGNRLAAKGIEVWIRFVLVPGLTDDPDNMRAVAEIVKPWKNVTRFEVLPFHQMGTDKWDALGLEYKLRDVKPPSPEHTDEVRQLFRNYGFNVF
;
A
#
# COMPACT_ATOMS: atom_id res chain seq x y z
N ALA A 1 8.92 -17.79 -23.01
CA ALA A 1 8.18 -16.63 -22.52
C ALA A 1 7.46 -15.96 -23.68
N MET A 2 6.19 -15.54 -23.48
CA MET A 2 5.36 -14.90 -24.52
C MET A 2 5.63 -13.37 -24.64
N GLY A 3 6.57 -12.82 -23.88
CA GLY A 3 6.88 -11.39 -23.87
C GLY A 3 5.74 -10.49 -23.33
N ILE A 4 4.88 -11.06 -22.49
CA ILE A 4 3.80 -10.33 -21.84
C ILE A 4 4.33 -9.80 -20.51
N HIS A 5 4.17 -8.50 -20.28
CA HIS A 5 4.48 -7.88 -18.99
C HIS A 5 3.47 -8.32 -17.93
N THR A 6 3.96 -8.83 -16.81
CA THR A 6 3.16 -9.36 -15.71
C THR A 6 3.18 -8.43 -14.51
N CYS A 7 2.01 -8.21 -13.90
CA CYS A 7 1.88 -7.36 -12.72
C CYS A 7 1.07 -8.05 -11.64
N LEU A 8 1.64 -8.14 -10.44
CA LEU A 8 0.96 -8.67 -9.25
C LEU A 8 0.43 -7.50 -8.41
N ASP A 9 -0.87 -7.48 -8.15
CA ASP A 9 -1.53 -6.53 -7.23
C ASP A 9 -1.82 -7.22 -5.89
N THR A 10 -1.23 -6.74 -4.79
CA THR A 10 -1.29 -7.46 -3.51
C THR A 10 -1.04 -6.57 -2.30
N SER A 11 -1.55 -6.99 -1.13
CA SER A 11 -1.12 -6.46 0.17
C SER A 11 0.17 -7.12 0.71
N GLY A 12 0.69 -8.14 0.03
CA GLY A 12 1.86 -8.89 0.47
C GLY A 12 1.65 -9.83 1.66
N TYR A 13 0.45 -9.85 2.26
CA TYR A 13 0.19 -10.65 3.48
C TYR A 13 0.46 -12.15 3.29
N LEU A 14 0.12 -12.69 2.12
CA LEU A 14 0.38 -14.09 1.76
C LEU A 14 1.70 -14.29 0.99
N GLY A 15 2.58 -13.30 0.99
CA GLY A 15 3.83 -13.32 0.22
C GLY A 15 4.75 -14.49 0.52
N ALA A 16 4.68 -15.05 1.73
CA ALA A 16 5.43 -16.26 2.09
C ALA A 16 5.00 -17.52 1.31
N HIS A 17 3.80 -17.53 0.73
CA HIS A 17 3.29 -18.63 -0.09
C HIS A 17 3.64 -18.51 -1.58
N ALA A 18 4.10 -17.34 -2.03
CA ALA A 18 4.64 -17.20 -3.37
C ALA A 18 6.00 -17.89 -3.43
N ASP A 19 6.16 -18.89 -4.31
CA ASP A 19 7.46 -19.50 -4.52
C ASP A 19 8.37 -18.61 -5.41
N ASP A 20 9.64 -18.97 -5.50
CA ASP A 20 10.60 -18.18 -6.27
C ASP A 20 10.37 -18.31 -7.77
N GLU A 21 9.89 -19.46 -8.25
CA GLU A 21 9.58 -19.69 -9.66
C GLU A 21 8.43 -18.76 -10.12
N MET A 22 7.38 -18.63 -9.31
CA MET A 22 6.30 -17.67 -9.55
C MET A 22 6.81 -16.22 -9.57
N LEU A 23 7.67 -15.85 -8.61
CA LEU A 23 8.19 -14.48 -8.53
C LEU A 23 9.16 -14.14 -9.66
N ASP A 24 9.87 -15.11 -10.20
CA ASP A 24 10.78 -14.91 -11.35
C ASP A 24 10.03 -14.59 -12.66
N ASP A 25 8.72 -14.87 -12.71
CA ASP A 25 7.84 -14.53 -13.84
C ASP A 25 7.07 -13.19 -13.62
N VAL A 26 7.34 -12.46 -12.51
CA VAL A 26 6.69 -11.19 -12.18
C VAL A 26 7.60 -10.01 -12.51
N ASP A 27 7.12 -9.11 -13.39
CA ASP A 27 7.85 -7.91 -13.79
C ASP A 27 7.62 -6.73 -12.83
N LEU A 28 6.42 -6.62 -12.26
CA LEU A 28 6.02 -5.51 -11.39
C LEU A 28 5.11 -5.99 -10.26
N VAL A 29 5.31 -5.46 -9.06
CA VAL A 29 4.38 -5.64 -7.95
C VAL A 29 3.79 -4.30 -7.51
N LEU A 30 2.46 -4.19 -7.51
CA LEU A 30 1.73 -3.13 -6.83
C LEU A 30 1.53 -3.58 -5.38
N LEU A 31 2.30 -3.00 -4.46
CA LEU A 31 2.28 -3.41 -3.06
C LEU A 31 1.53 -2.39 -2.22
N ASP A 32 0.40 -2.81 -1.66
CA ASP A 32 -0.39 -1.99 -0.76
C ASP A 32 0.20 -2.00 0.65
N ILE A 33 0.64 -0.85 1.17
CA ILE A 33 0.96 -0.66 2.58
C ILE A 33 -0.16 0.16 3.21
N LYS A 34 -1.05 -0.51 3.96
CA LYS A 34 -2.26 0.11 4.50
C LYS A 34 -1.98 1.03 5.71
N SER A 35 -0.89 0.80 6.42
CA SER A 35 -0.42 1.60 7.56
C SER A 35 1.04 1.22 7.88
N GLY A 36 1.81 2.12 8.45
CA GLY A 36 3.14 1.85 9.02
C GLY A 36 3.10 1.54 10.52
N ASP A 37 1.99 1.91 11.17
CA ASP A 37 1.72 1.54 12.57
C ASP A 37 1.06 0.16 12.64
N PRO A 38 1.63 -0.82 13.39
CA PRO A 38 1.09 -2.16 13.47
C PRO A 38 -0.32 -2.25 14.04
N GLN A 39 -0.70 -1.37 14.97
CA GLN A 39 -2.03 -1.39 15.58
C GLN A 39 -3.08 -0.87 14.59
N THR A 40 -2.79 0.24 13.93
CA THR A 40 -3.61 0.80 12.86
C THR A 40 -3.72 -0.19 11.69
N TYR A 41 -2.60 -0.81 11.29
CA TYR A 41 -2.60 -1.83 10.23
C TYR A 41 -3.55 -2.98 10.59
N LYS A 42 -3.45 -3.51 11.81
CA LYS A 42 -4.33 -4.58 12.29
C LYS A 42 -5.79 -4.16 12.38
N HIS A 43 -6.05 -2.92 12.81
CA HIS A 43 -7.41 -2.37 12.85
C HIS A 43 -8.04 -2.27 11.46
N VAL A 44 -7.27 -1.80 10.47
CA VAL A 44 -7.73 -1.59 9.08
C VAL A 44 -7.91 -2.90 8.33
N THR A 45 -7.00 -3.87 8.53
CA THR A 45 -6.92 -5.07 7.70
C THR A 45 -7.36 -6.34 8.41
N GLY A 46 -7.42 -6.35 9.74
CA GLY A 46 -7.58 -7.56 10.55
C GLY A 46 -6.34 -8.46 10.53
N ARG A 47 -5.19 -7.98 10.04
CA ARG A 47 -3.96 -8.75 9.83
C ARG A 47 -2.75 -8.04 10.46
N GLU A 48 -1.67 -8.80 10.67
CA GLU A 48 -0.39 -8.24 11.12
C GLU A 48 0.37 -7.59 9.96
N LEU A 49 1.13 -6.53 10.25
CA LEU A 49 1.93 -5.79 9.26
C LEU A 49 3.19 -6.56 8.83
N ALA A 50 3.79 -7.33 9.74
CA ALA A 50 5.09 -7.99 9.51
C ALA A 50 5.17 -8.82 8.22
N PRO A 51 4.16 -9.65 7.84
CA PRO A 51 4.22 -10.41 6.58
C PRO A 51 4.32 -9.53 5.33
N THR A 52 3.66 -8.35 5.34
CA THR A 52 3.76 -7.37 4.24
C THR A 52 5.18 -6.81 4.13
N ILE A 53 5.82 -6.48 5.26
CA ILE A 53 7.22 -6.00 5.30
C ILE A 53 8.18 -7.11 4.82
N GLU A 54 8.02 -8.33 5.29
CA GLU A 54 8.84 -9.48 4.89
C GLU A 54 8.74 -9.73 3.38
N PHE A 55 7.53 -9.62 2.81
CA PHE A 55 7.36 -9.73 1.37
C PHE A 55 8.04 -8.60 0.61
N GLY A 56 7.91 -7.34 1.07
CA GLY A 56 8.62 -6.20 0.48
C GLY A 56 10.14 -6.37 0.53
N ASN A 57 10.69 -6.86 1.64
CA ASN A 57 12.12 -7.18 1.76
C ASN A 57 12.56 -8.26 0.77
N ARG A 58 11.73 -9.29 0.57
CA ARG A 58 12.01 -10.36 -0.41
C ARG A 58 11.99 -9.84 -1.85
N LEU A 59 11.02 -8.99 -2.20
CA LEU A 59 10.96 -8.33 -3.51
C LEU A 59 12.19 -7.45 -3.75
N ALA A 60 12.63 -6.70 -2.72
CA ALA A 60 13.84 -5.88 -2.79
C ALA A 60 15.10 -6.73 -2.98
N ALA A 61 15.22 -7.86 -2.30
CA ALA A 61 16.34 -8.79 -2.46
C ALA A 61 16.38 -9.43 -3.86
N LYS A 62 15.22 -9.68 -4.47
CA LYS A 62 15.11 -10.20 -5.85
C LYS A 62 15.26 -9.10 -6.93
N GLY A 63 15.19 -7.82 -6.56
CA GLY A 63 15.24 -6.70 -7.50
C GLY A 63 13.98 -6.57 -8.37
N ILE A 64 12.87 -7.16 -7.99
CA ILE A 64 11.59 -7.05 -8.71
C ILE A 64 11.05 -5.64 -8.53
N GLU A 65 10.66 -4.97 -9.62
CA GLU A 65 10.11 -3.62 -9.55
C GLU A 65 8.86 -3.54 -8.68
N VAL A 66 8.79 -2.51 -7.82
CA VAL A 66 7.66 -2.30 -6.90
C VAL A 66 7.12 -0.89 -7.05
N TRP A 67 5.80 -0.79 -7.14
CA TRP A 67 5.06 0.44 -6.91
C TRP A 67 4.34 0.32 -5.57
N ILE A 68 4.61 1.26 -4.67
CA ILE A 68 3.91 1.32 -3.39
C ILE A 68 2.60 2.05 -3.56
N ARG A 69 1.53 1.52 -2.94
CA ARG A 69 0.25 2.21 -2.85
C ARG A 69 -0.15 2.41 -1.40
N PHE A 70 -0.44 3.66 -1.06
CA PHE A 70 -0.90 4.07 0.24
C PHE A 70 -2.24 4.79 0.11
N VAL A 71 -3.30 4.26 0.74
CA VAL A 71 -4.62 4.90 0.74
C VAL A 71 -4.70 5.88 1.91
N LEU A 72 -4.90 7.16 1.57
CA LEU A 72 -5.05 8.26 2.52
C LEU A 72 -6.51 8.34 2.98
N VAL A 73 -6.79 7.87 4.19
CA VAL A 73 -8.13 7.89 4.82
C VAL A 73 -8.09 8.87 6.00
N PRO A 74 -8.80 10.03 5.92
CA PRO A 74 -8.82 11.01 6.99
C PRO A 74 -9.29 10.42 8.32
N GLY A 75 -8.55 10.73 9.38
CA GLY A 75 -8.82 10.25 10.74
C GLY A 75 -8.49 8.77 10.98
N LEU A 76 -7.89 8.08 10.00
CA LEU A 76 -7.54 6.66 10.14
C LEU A 76 -6.10 6.36 9.75
N THR A 77 -5.66 6.78 8.55
CA THR A 77 -4.29 6.51 8.06
C THR A 77 -3.44 7.77 7.90
N ASP A 78 -4.02 8.95 8.05
CA ASP A 78 -3.39 10.26 7.84
C ASP A 78 -2.63 10.81 9.06
N ASP A 79 -2.49 10.03 10.12
CA ASP A 79 -1.62 10.40 11.24
C ASP A 79 -0.16 10.58 10.76
N PRO A 80 0.51 11.71 11.10
CA PRO A 80 1.86 11.99 10.63
C PRO A 80 2.89 10.93 11.03
N ASP A 81 2.76 10.32 12.21
CA ASP A 81 3.70 9.29 12.66
C ASP A 81 3.47 7.97 11.93
N ASN A 82 2.20 7.65 11.61
CA ASN A 82 1.86 6.52 10.76
C ASN A 82 2.48 6.68 9.35
N MET A 83 2.33 7.85 8.74
CA MET A 83 2.88 8.11 7.39
C MET A 83 4.41 8.08 7.38
N ARG A 84 5.07 8.62 8.43
CA ARG A 84 6.53 8.50 8.60
C ARG A 84 6.96 7.05 8.74
N ALA A 85 6.22 6.25 9.51
CA ALA A 85 6.51 4.82 9.66
C ALA A 85 6.40 4.07 8.32
N VAL A 86 5.41 4.38 7.48
CA VAL A 86 5.33 3.84 6.10
C VAL A 86 6.58 4.22 5.31
N ALA A 87 7.00 5.49 5.36
CA ALA A 87 8.19 5.95 4.64
C ALA A 87 9.47 5.22 5.10
N GLU A 88 9.66 5.04 6.40
CA GLU A 88 10.83 4.34 6.95
C GLU A 88 10.83 2.84 6.60
N ILE A 89 9.66 2.19 6.51
CA ILE A 89 9.54 0.79 6.05
C ILE A 89 10.00 0.67 4.59
N VAL A 90 9.58 1.61 3.73
CA VAL A 90 9.84 1.55 2.28
C VAL A 90 11.25 2.02 1.90
N LYS A 91 11.83 2.95 2.68
CA LYS A 91 13.11 3.60 2.37
C LYS A 91 14.29 2.66 2.05
N PRO A 92 14.43 1.47 2.68
CA PRO A 92 15.47 0.50 2.31
C PRO A 92 15.27 -0.15 0.95
N TRP A 93 14.05 -0.18 0.40
CA TRP A 93 13.71 -0.91 -0.82
C TRP A 93 14.09 -0.11 -2.07
N LYS A 94 15.26 -0.39 -2.64
CA LYS A 94 15.81 0.36 -3.78
C LYS A 94 15.16 0.03 -5.11
N ASN A 95 14.33 -1.00 -5.15
CA ASN A 95 13.52 -1.46 -6.28
C ASN A 95 12.15 -0.75 -6.36
N VAL A 96 11.86 0.16 -5.44
CA VAL A 96 10.64 1.00 -5.50
C VAL A 96 10.86 2.13 -6.49
N THR A 97 10.14 2.11 -7.60
CA THR A 97 10.25 3.11 -8.67
C THR A 97 9.11 4.13 -8.63
N ARG A 98 8.02 3.81 -7.92
CA ARG A 98 6.83 4.67 -7.81
C ARG A 98 6.17 4.52 -6.44
N PHE A 99 5.70 5.65 -5.90
CA PHE A 99 4.90 5.72 -4.68
C PHE A 99 3.59 6.44 -4.97
N GLU A 100 2.46 5.79 -4.78
CA GLU A 100 1.14 6.35 -5.05
C GLU A 100 0.41 6.67 -3.73
N VAL A 101 0.05 7.95 -3.56
CA VAL A 101 -0.89 8.37 -2.51
C VAL A 101 -2.28 8.41 -3.12
N LEU A 102 -3.10 7.43 -2.77
CA LEU A 102 -4.46 7.26 -3.28
C LEU A 102 -5.45 7.91 -2.32
N PRO A 103 -6.08 9.02 -2.68
CA PRO A 103 -7.11 9.62 -1.82
C PRO A 103 -8.29 8.66 -1.68
N PHE A 104 -8.74 8.48 -0.43
CA PHE A 104 -9.93 7.70 -0.13
C PHE A 104 -11.16 8.24 -0.87
N HIS A 105 -12.01 7.34 -1.33
CA HIS A 105 -13.28 7.65 -1.97
C HIS A 105 -14.37 6.63 -1.58
N GLN A 106 -15.63 7.01 -1.70
CA GLN A 106 -16.80 6.21 -1.30
C GLN A 106 -17.24 5.17 -2.35
N MET A 107 -16.46 4.98 -3.42
CA MET A 107 -16.78 3.98 -4.45
C MET A 107 -16.75 2.56 -3.85
N GLY A 108 -17.80 1.80 -4.11
CA GLY A 108 -17.96 0.43 -3.59
C GLY A 108 -18.88 0.31 -2.38
N THR A 109 -19.41 1.42 -1.84
CA THR A 109 -20.42 1.38 -0.75
C THR A 109 -21.59 0.48 -1.11
N ASP A 110 -22.08 0.56 -2.36
CA ASP A 110 -23.17 -0.27 -2.87
C ASP A 110 -22.88 -1.79 -2.76
N LYS A 111 -21.62 -2.19 -2.85
CA LYS A 111 -21.23 -3.60 -2.69
C LYS A 111 -21.37 -4.08 -1.26
N TRP A 112 -21.07 -3.23 -0.29
CA TRP A 112 -21.28 -3.52 1.13
C TRP A 112 -22.77 -3.65 1.45
N ASP A 113 -23.60 -2.73 0.91
CA ASP A 113 -25.03 -2.77 1.07
C ASP A 113 -25.63 -4.04 0.44
N ALA A 114 -25.18 -4.41 -0.76
CA ALA A 114 -25.62 -5.63 -1.45
C ALA A 114 -25.25 -6.92 -0.72
N LEU A 115 -24.16 -6.92 0.07
CA LEU A 115 -23.72 -8.05 0.89
C LEU A 115 -24.34 -8.03 2.29
N GLY A 116 -25.13 -7.00 2.65
CA GLY A 116 -25.70 -6.82 3.99
C GLY A 116 -24.64 -6.56 5.06
N LEU A 117 -23.48 -6.03 4.68
CA LEU A 117 -22.37 -5.73 5.57
C LEU A 117 -22.34 -4.24 5.94
N GLU A 118 -21.96 -3.95 7.19
CA GLU A 118 -21.76 -2.58 7.64
C GLU A 118 -20.49 -1.98 7.03
N TYR A 119 -20.65 -0.86 6.30
CA TYR A 119 -19.52 -0.09 5.77
C TYR A 119 -19.06 0.95 6.80
N LYS A 120 -18.03 0.63 7.56
CA LYS A 120 -17.53 1.45 8.68
C LYS A 120 -17.02 2.84 8.29
N LEU A 121 -16.67 3.05 7.02
CA LEU A 121 -16.16 4.34 6.51
C LEU A 121 -17.25 5.17 5.82
N ARG A 122 -18.55 4.85 6.01
CA ARG A 122 -19.68 5.52 5.34
C ARG A 122 -19.68 7.03 5.54
N ASP A 123 -19.33 7.50 6.75
CA ASP A 123 -19.36 8.91 7.13
C ASP A 123 -17.98 9.60 6.96
N VAL A 124 -16.96 8.87 6.54
CA VAL A 124 -15.63 9.43 6.31
C VAL A 124 -15.63 10.18 4.96
N LYS A 125 -15.30 11.47 5.01
CA LYS A 125 -15.17 12.29 3.81
C LYS A 125 -13.83 12.02 3.12
N PRO A 126 -13.78 12.06 1.77
CA PRO A 126 -12.51 12.06 1.07
C PRO A 126 -11.57 13.18 1.56
N PRO A 127 -10.25 12.97 1.54
CA PRO A 127 -9.30 14.04 1.85
C PRO A 127 -9.43 15.19 0.83
N SER A 128 -9.12 16.42 1.26
CA SER A 128 -9.05 17.52 0.31
C SER A 128 -7.87 17.37 -0.65
N PRO A 129 -7.89 18.03 -1.83
CA PRO A 129 -6.74 18.05 -2.72
C PRO A 129 -5.47 18.58 -2.03
N GLU A 130 -5.62 19.65 -1.22
CA GLU A 130 -4.53 20.28 -0.48
C GLU A 130 -3.90 19.30 0.52
N HIS A 131 -4.72 18.59 1.31
CA HIS A 131 -4.24 17.58 2.25
C HIS A 131 -3.56 16.42 1.53
N THR A 132 -4.11 15.99 0.40
CA THR A 132 -3.49 14.94 -0.44
C THR A 132 -2.11 15.38 -0.94
N ASP A 133 -1.95 16.64 -1.36
CA ASP A 133 -0.69 17.17 -1.84
C ASP A 133 0.34 17.38 -0.71
N GLU A 134 -0.09 17.75 0.49
CA GLU A 134 0.75 17.79 1.69
C GLU A 134 1.33 16.39 2.00
N VAL A 135 0.50 15.36 1.96
CA VAL A 135 0.93 13.97 2.18
C VAL A 135 1.88 13.51 1.08
N ARG A 136 1.60 13.82 -0.19
CA ARG A 136 2.53 13.54 -1.30
C ARG A 136 3.88 14.22 -1.06
N GLN A 137 3.87 15.48 -0.60
CA GLN A 137 5.10 16.21 -0.31
C GLN A 137 5.89 15.58 0.86
N LEU A 138 5.21 15.07 1.89
CA LEU A 138 5.84 14.30 2.96
C LEU A 138 6.66 13.13 2.38
N PHE A 139 6.05 12.30 1.53
CA PHE A 139 6.74 11.15 0.94
C PHE A 139 7.85 11.57 -0.06
N ARG A 140 7.68 12.67 -0.80
CA ARG A 140 8.76 13.24 -1.65
C ARG A 140 9.98 13.66 -0.83
N ASN A 141 9.77 14.18 0.38
CA ASN A 141 10.87 14.58 1.28
C ASN A 141 11.70 13.37 1.76
N TYR A 142 11.15 12.15 1.71
CA TYR A 142 11.89 10.90 1.92
C TYR A 142 12.64 10.41 0.66
N GLY A 143 12.50 11.10 -0.47
CA GLY A 143 13.18 10.80 -1.73
C GLY A 143 12.41 9.89 -2.67
N PHE A 144 11.11 9.63 -2.41
CA PHE A 144 10.29 8.81 -3.30
C PHE A 144 9.78 9.61 -4.51
N ASN A 145 9.59 8.90 -5.64
CA ASN A 145 8.91 9.40 -6.83
C ASN A 145 7.39 9.27 -6.62
N VAL A 146 6.71 10.34 -6.19
CA VAL A 146 5.33 10.32 -5.66
C VAL A 146 4.33 10.89 -6.65
N PHE A 147 3.21 10.18 -6.81
CA PHE A 147 2.07 10.49 -7.67
C PHE A 147 0.77 10.62 -6.89
#